data_2541d6f370cf6af3b18c74f9d61c493e
#
_entry.id   2541d6f370cf6af3b18c74f9d61c493e
#
_cell.length_a   1.000
_cell.length_b   1.000
_cell.length_c   1.000
_cell.angle_alpha   90.00
_cell.angle_beta   90.00
_cell.angle_gamma   90.00
#
_symmetry.space_group_name_H-M   'P 1'
#
loop_
_entity.id
_entity.type
_entity.pdbx_description
1 polymer ?
#
loop_
_entity_poly.entity_id
_entity_poly.type
_entity_poly.pdbx_seq_one_letter_code
_entity_poly.pdbx_strand_id
1 'polypeptide(L)'
;MDIRSYALQDADAESWQVESNLTELGITQWDQKIDTLSGGQKRRVVLAKILAGDFDVLLLDEPTNHLDQEMISWLEDYLRSYRGTVLMVTHDRYFLDRVTNRILELSHGKMYGYDADYSGFLELKAQREEMELASQRKRQSILRMELEWAKRGCRARTTKQKARLERLEALKAGKAPVTDQTVELDSVETRMGKKTIELHHVSKRFGEKKILDDFSY
;
A
#
# COMPACT_ATOMS: atom_id res chain seq x y z
N MET A 1 -21.32 27.44 5.40
CA MET A 1 -20.02 27.90 4.87
C MET A 1 -19.93 27.43 3.43
N ASP A 2 -19.52 28.29 2.50
CA ASP A 2 -19.27 27.89 1.12
C ASP A 2 -17.91 27.20 0.97
N ILE A 3 -17.70 26.51 -0.15
CA ILE A 3 -16.48 25.72 -0.43
C ILE A 3 -15.25 26.62 -0.41
N ARG A 4 -15.33 27.78 -1.05
CA ARG A 4 -14.20 28.71 -1.16
C ARG A 4 -13.76 29.21 0.21
N SER A 5 -14.71 29.66 1.03
CA SER A 5 -14.42 30.12 2.40
C SER A 5 -13.82 29.02 3.28
N TYR A 6 -14.30 27.77 3.14
CA TYR A 6 -13.73 26.62 3.84
C TYR A 6 -12.31 26.28 3.39
N ALA A 7 -12.08 26.29 2.10
CA ALA A 7 -10.79 25.92 1.54
C ALA A 7 -9.70 26.98 1.84
N LEU A 8 -10.08 28.24 1.96
CA LEU A 8 -9.18 29.35 2.34
C LEU A 8 -9.03 29.51 3.87
N GLN A 9 -9.89 28.89 4.67
CA GLN A 9 -9.79 28.99 6.12
C GLN A 9 -8.51 28.29 6.61
N ASP A 10 -7.68 29.01 7.37
CA ASP A 10 -6.39 28.50 7.92
C ASP A 10 -5.42 27.98 6.84
N ALA A 11 -5.63 28.32 5.57
CA ALA A 11 -4.70 27.97 4.49
C ALA A 11 -3.58 29.02 4.47
N ASP A 12 -2.35 28.57 4.70
CA ASP A 12 -1.15 29.38 4.49
C ASP A 12 -0.78 29.37 2.98
N ALA A 13 -1.78 29.72 2.15
CA ALA A 13 -1.71 29.61 0.71
C ALA A 13 -2.40 30.80 0.02
N GLU A 14 -1.91 31.17 -1.14
CA GLU A 14 -2.54 32.16 -2.00
C GLU A 14 -3.90 31.65 -2.51
N SER A 15 -4.91 32.54 -2.54
CA SER A 15 -6.29 32.14 -2.93
C SER A 15 -6.36 31.46 -4.32
N TRP A 16 -5.53 31.93 -5.25
CA TRP A 16 -5.48 31.38 -6.60
C TRP A 16 -4.97 29.93 -6.65
N GLN A 17 -4.06 29.53 -5.73
CA GLN A 17 -3.55 28.15 -5.65
C GLN A 17 -4.66 27.21 -5.19
N VAL A 18 -5.41 27.60 -4.17
CA VAL A 18 -6.56 26.84 -3.67
C VAL A 18 -7.61 26.66 -4.77
N GLU A 19 -7.95 27.76 -5.47
CA GLU A 19 -8.94 27.77 -6.56
C GLU A 19 -8.49 26.90 -7.76
N SER A 20 -7.20 26.95 -8.10
CA SER A 20 -6.61 26.08 -9.11
C SER A 20 -6.74 24.61 -8.73
N ASN A 21 -6.31 24.24 -7.52
CA ASN A 21 -6.40 22.86 -7.03
C ASN A 21 -7.85 22.37 -6.96
N LEU A 22 -8.80 23.21 -6.54
CA LEU A 22 -10.23 22.88 -6.55
C LEU A 22 -10.72 22.54 -7.97
N THR A 23 -10.31 23.35 -8.97
CA THR A 23 -10.69 23.15 -10.36
C THR A 23 -10.14 21.84 -10.90
N GLU A 24 -8.85 21.55 -10.68
CA GLU A 24 -8.19 20.31 -11.10
C GLU A 24 -8.81 19.07 -10.46
N LEU A 25 -9.29 19.21 -9.22
CA LEU A 25 -10.02 18.16 -8.51
C LEU A 25 -11.54 18.15 -8.82
N GLY A 26 -11.96 18.82 -9.90
CA GLY A 26 -13.33 18.77 -10.41
C GLY A 26 -14.37 19.48 -9.52
N ILE A 27 -13.94 20.45 -8.71
CA ILE A 27 -14.81 21.30 -7.90
C ILE A 27 -14.88 22.69 -8.54
N THR A 28 -15.89 22.93 -9.37
CA THR A 28 -16.04 24.18 -10.15
C THR A 28 -17.04 25.17 -9.56
N GLN A 29 -17.94 24.71 -8.66
CA GLN A 29 -18.98 25.55 -8.04
C GLN A 29 -18.58 25.93 -6.61
N TRP A 30 -17.73 26.94 -6.46
CA TRP A 30 -17.10 27.28 -5.19
C TRP A 30 -18.04 27.99 -4.17
N ASP A 31 -19.14 28.59 -4.68
CA ASP A 31 -20.14 29.25 -3.84
C ASP A 31 -21.15 28.26 -3.22
N GLN A 32 -21.08 26.97 -3.60
CA GLN A 32 -21.92 25.93 -3.07
C GLN A 32 -21.59 25.68 -1.57
N LYS A 33 -22.60 25.35 -0.77
CA LYS A 33 -22.39 24.99 0.63
C LYS A 33 -21.69 23.65 0.77
N ILE A 34 -20.65 23.55 1.60
CA ILE A 34 -19.89 22.32 1.82
C ILE A 34 -20.76 21.15 2.33
N ASP A 35 -21.84 21.46 3.07
CA ASP A 35 -22.74 20.44 3.63
C ASP A 35 -23.54 19.70 2.55
N THR A 36 -23.74 20.32 1.38
CA THR A 36 -24.47 19.73 0.24
C THR A 36 -23.62 18.80 -0.61
N LEU A 37 -22.30 18.75 -0.37
CA LEU A 37 -21.37 17.90 -1.11
C LEU A 37 -21.47 16.44 -0.70
N SER A 38 -21.24 15.55 -1.66
CA SER A 38 -21.01 14.14 -1.39
C SER A 38 -19.74 13.92 -0.57
N GLY A 39 -19.59 12.75 0.07
CA GLY A 39 -18.40 12.41 0.82
C GLY A 39 -17.11 12.48 0.00
N GLY A 40 -17.15 12.02 -1.26
CA GLY A 40 -16.02 12.11 -2.19
C GLY A 40 -15.65 13.55 -2.56
N GLN A 41 -16.67 14.42 -2.83
CA GLN A 41 -16.42 15.83 -3.10
C GLN A 41 -15.81 16.55 -1.88
N LYS A 42 -16.31 16.26 -0.66
CA LYS A 42 -15.72 16.82 0.56
C LYS A 42 -14.24 16.46 0.71
N ARG A 43 -13.87 15.20 0.45
CA ARG A 43 -12.47 14.77 0.48
C ARG A 43 -11.61 15.51 -0.54
N ARG A 44 -12.11 15.72 -1.75
CA ARG A 44 -11.41 16.47 -2.80
C ARG A 44 -11.20 17.95 -2.42
N VAL A 45 -12.18 18.57 -1.77
CA VAL A 45 -12.03 19.93 -1.24
C VAL A 45 -10.95 20.01 -0.15
N VAL A 46 -10.93 19.04 0.77
CA VAL A 46 -9.89 18.96 1.80
C VAL A 46 -8.52 18.72 1.18
N LEU A 47 -8.43 17.85 0.19
CA LEU A 47 -7.18 17.59 -0.55
C LEU A 47 -6.68 18.86 -1.25
N ALA A 48 -7.56 19.59 -1.97
CA ALA A 48 -7.22 20.86 -2.61
C ALA A 48 -6.64 21.88 -1.63
N LYS A 49 -7.26 21.99 -0.45
CA LYS A 49 -6.80 22.88 0.63
C LYS A 49 -5.41 22.49 1.13
N ILE A 50 -5.19 21.20 1.43
CA ILE A 50 -3.91 20.72 1.96
C ILE A 50 -2.81 20.90 0.92
N LEU A 51 -3.07 20.55 -0.33
CA LEU A 51 -2.07 20.67 -1.39
C LEU A 51 -1.73 22.14 -1.73
N ALA A 52 -2.57 23.11 -1.43
CA ALA A 52 -2.24 24.51 -1.64
C ALA A 52 -1.27 25.08 -0.57
N GLY A 53 -1.14 24.44 0.59
CA GLY A 53 -0.25 24.88 1.65
C GLY A 53 1.22 24.53 1.41
N ASP A 54 2.11 25.32 1.97
CA ASP A 54 3.56 25.08 1.95
C ASP A 54 3.99 24.34 3.22
N PHE A 55 4.10 23.02 3.13
CA PHE A 55 4.44 22.16 4.26
C PHE A 55 5.78 21.45 4.03
N ASP A 56 6.61 21.34 5.06
CA ASP A 56 7.84 20.53 5.00
C ASP A 56 7.55 19.04 4.86
N VAL A 57 6.43 18.58 5.44
CA VAL A 57 6.00 17.17 5.42
C VAL A 57 4.51 17.07 5.12
N LEU A 58 4.18 16.34 4.07
CA LEU A 58 2.83 16.03 3.64
C LEU A 58 2.48 14.57 3.96
N LEU A 59 1.43 14.36 4.75
CA LEU A 59 0.93 13.02 5.10
C LEU A 59 -0.36 12.74 4.32
N LEU A 60 -0.35 11.71 3.48
CA LEU A 60 -1.49 11.32 2.65
C LEU A 60 -1.91 9.89 2.94
N ASP A 61 -3.19 9.69 3.23
CA ASP A 61 -3.80 8.39 3.43
C ASP A 61 -4.82 8.13 2.32
N GLU A 62 -4.52 7.16 1.45
CA GLU A 62 -5.32 6.78 0.28
C GLU A 62 -5.77 7.98 -0.57
N PRO A 63 -4.82 8.83 -1.06
CA PRO A 63 -5.15 10.07 -1.73
C PRO A 63 -5.84 9.89 -3.09
N THR A 64 -5.69 8.74 -3.73
CA THR A 64 -6.29 8.42 -5.04
C THR A 64 -7.77 8.01 -4.93
N ASN A 65 -8.26 7.72 -3.71
CA ASN A 65 -9.65 7.34 -3.51
C ASN A 65 -10.61 8.46 -3.90
N HIS A 66 -11.62 8.13 -4.70
CA HIS A 66 -12.65 9.02 -5.24
C HIS A 66 -12.14 10.04 -6.27
N LEU A 67 -10.96 9.83 -6.85
CA LEU A 67 -10.44 10.57 -7.99
C LEU A 67 -10.70 9.77 -9.27
N ASP A 68 -10.96 10.48 -10.36
CA ASP A 68 -10.93 9.91 -11.71
C ASP A 68 -9.49 9.93 -12.27
N GLN A 69 -9.31 9.37 -13.46
CA GLN A 69 -8.00 9.21 -14.07
C GLN A 69 -7.29 10.54 -14.35
N GLU A 70 -8.04 11.59 -14.70
CA GLU A 70 -7.47 12.92 -14.99
C GLU A 70 -6.95 13.55 -13.69
N MET A 71 -7.73 13.48 -12.62
CA MET A 71 -7.33 13.98 -11.28
C MET A 71 -6.14 13.19 -10.71
N ILE A 72 -6.08 11.87 -10.93
CA ILE A 72 -4.93 11.06 -10.52
C ILE A 72 -3.67 11.51 -11.26
N SER A 73 -3.74 11.69 -12.58
CA SER A 73 -2.59 12.15 -13.38
C SER A 73 -2.11 13.52 -12.93
N TRP A 74 -3.02 14.44 -12.66
CA TRP A 74 -2.68 15.74 -12.12
C TRP A 74 -2.00 15.63 -10.73
N LEU A 75 -2.52 14.79 -9.84
CA LEU A 75 -1.94 14.57 -8.52
C LEU A 75 -0.53 13.94 -8.60
N GLU A 76 -0.31 13.00 -9.53
CA GLU A 76 1.02 12.44 -9.82
C GLU A 76 2.03 13.54 -10.16
N ASP A 77 1.68 14.42 -11.10
CA ASP A 77 2.56 15.52 -11.54
C ASP A 77 2.79 16.52 -10.41
N TYR A 78 1.75 16.82 -9.63
CA TYR A 78 1.85 17.70 -8.48
C TYR A 78 2.84 17.16 -7.45
N LEU A 79 2.68 15.89 -7.03
CA LEU A 79 3.52 15.27 -6.00
C LEU A 79 4.97 15.07 -6.46
N ARG A 80 5.20 14.81 -7.75
CA ARG A 80 6.55 14.74 -8.34
C ARG A 80 7.30 16.07 -8.30
N SER A 81 6.58 17.17 -8.37
CA SER A 81 7.14 18.53 -8.28
C SER A 81 7.21 19.08 -6.86
N TYR A 82 6.61 18.38 -5.89
CA TYR A 82 6.56 18.81 -4.51
C TYR A 82 7.95 18.86 -3.87
N ARG A 83 8.29 19.99 -3.21
CA ARG A 83 9.64 20.23 -2.66
C ARG A 83 9.83 19.63 -1.27
N GLY A 84 8.76 19.43 -0.52
CA GLY A 84 8.78 18.85 0.81
C GLY A 84 8.86 17.33 0.80
N THR A 85 8.81 16.72 1.96
CA THR A 85 8.74 15.27 2.12
C THR A 85 7.29 14.80 2.04
N VAL A 86 7.00 13.82 1.20
CA VAL A 86 5.68 13.18 1.13
C VAL A 86 5.76 11.81 1.78
N LEU A 87 4.94 11.56 2.80
CA LEU A 87 4.71 10.24 3.35
C LEU A 87 3.28 9.81 3.03
N MET A 88 3.14 8.71 2.31
CA MET A 88 1.86 8.28 1.77
C MET A 88 1.59 6.82 2.05
N VAL A 89 0.33 6.49 2.30
CA VAL A 89 -0.20 5.13 2.34
C VAL A 89 -1.23 5.00 1.22
N THR A 90 -1.05 4.01 0.33
CA THR A 90 -2.02 3.71 -0.72
C THR A 90 -1.90 2.27 -1.19
N HIS A 91 -3.01 1.73 -1.75
CA HIS A 91 -3.05 0.43 -2.42
C HIS A 91 -2.88 0.55 -3.94
N ASP A 92 -2.81 1.75 -4.48
CA ASP A 92 -2.61 2.01 -5.90
C ASP A 92 -1.14 1.82 -6.30
N ARG A 93 -0.85 0.65 -6.85
CA ARG A 93 0.52 0.25 -7.24
C ARG A 93 1.07 1.10 -8.38
N TYR A 94 0.21 1.50 -9.33
CA TYR A 94 0.62 2.32 -10.46
C TYR A 94 0.97 3.73 -10.02
N PHE A 95 0.20 4.27 -9.08
CA PHE A 95 0.48 5.55 -8.48
C PHE A 95 1.81 5.52 -7.69
N LEU A 96 2.02 4.48 -6.86
CA LEU A 96 3.29 4.30 -6.14
C LEU A 96 4.49 4.24 -7.09
N ASP A 97 4.39 3.49 -8.18
CA ASP A 97 5.49 3.31 -9.13
C ASP A 97 5.91 4.63 -9.81
N ARG A 98 4.97 5.56 -9.98
CA ARG A 98 5.21 6.85 -10.64
C ARG A 98 5.66 7.97 -9.71
N VAL A 99 5.22 7.94 -8.45
CA VAL A 99 5.38 9.07 -7.52
C VAL A 99 6.45 8.81 -6.46
N THR A 100 6.68 7.54 -6.09
CA THR A 100 7.60 7.23 -5.00
C THR A 100 9.02 7.00 -5.47
N ASN A 101 9.98 7.42 -4.64
CA ASN A 101 11.41 7.12 -4.77
C ASN A 101 11.92 6.23 -3.64
N ARG A 102 11.08 5.99 -2.63
CA ARG A 102 11.39 5.14 -1.48
C ARG A 102 10.14 4.49 -0.95
N ILE A 103 10.23 3.20 -0.59
CA ILE A 103 9.13 2.44 0.00
C ILE A 103 9.54 1.96 1.39
N LEU A 104 8.61 2.10 2.34
CA LEU A 104 8.72 1.56 3.69
C LEU A 104 7.72 0.41 3.85
N GLU A 105 8.24 -0.79 4.02
CA GLU A 105 7.44 -1.98 4.28
C GLU A 105 7.36 -2.24 5.79
N LEU A 106 6.16 -2.33 6.33
CA LEU A 106 5.92 -2.81 7.69
C LEU A 106 5.51 -4.28 7.63
N SER A 107 6.42 -5.17 8.02
CA SER A 107 6.19 -6.62 7.97
C SER A 107 6.62 -7.28 9.28
N HIS A 108 5.73 -8.09 9.87
CA HIS A 108 5.98 -8.86 11.10
C HIS A 108 6.58 -8.04 12.26
N GLY A 109 6.12 -6.79 12.43
CA GLY A 109 6.58 -5.88 13.48
C GLY A 109 7.97 -5.27 13.23
N LYS A 110 8.50 -5.40 12.01
CA LYS A 110 9.75 -4.77 11.57
C LYS A 110 9.46 -3.83 10.41
N MET A 111 10.26 -2.77 10.32
CA MET A 111 10.23 -1.84 9.22
C MET A 111 11.45 -2.05 8.32
N TYR A 112 11.21 -2.20 7.03
CA TYR A 112 12.22 -2.33 6.00
C TYR A 112 12.11 -1.13 5.05
N GLY A 113 13.24 -0.50 4.74
CA GLY A 113 13.31 0.62 3.80
C GLY A 113 13.95 0.18 2.50
N TYR A 114 13.36 0.57 1.38
CA TYR A 114 13.83 0.30 0.03
C TYR A 114 13.94 1.61 -0.73
N ASP A 115 15.12 1.96 -1.19
CA ASP A 115 15.35 3.16 -2.00
C ASP A 115 15.06 2.82 -3.47
N ALA A 116 13.78 2.67 -3.80
CA ALA A 116 13.26 2.26 -5.10
C ALA A 116 11.79 2.68 -5.26
N ASP A 117 11.31 2.70 -6.50
CA ASP A 117 9.89 2.71 -6.85
C ASP A 117 9.22 1.37 -6.50
N TYR A 118 7.94 1.20 -6.83
CA TYR A 118 7.20 -0.01 -6.48
C TYR A 118 7.73 -1.26 -7.19
N SER A 119 8.13 -1.15 -8.45
CA SER A 119 8.69 -2.27 -9.22
C SER A 119 10.03 -2.72 -8.65
N GLY A 120 10.93 -1.80 -8.37
CA GLY A 120 12.22 -2.09 -7.73
C GLY A 120 12.07 -2.62 -6.30
N PHE A 121 11.08 -2.12 -5.55
CA PHE A 121 10.74 -2.68 -4.23
C PHE A 121 10.41 -4.16 -4.29
N LEU A 122 9.60 -4.60 -5.26
CA LEU A 122 9.23 -6.01 -5.40
C LEU A 122 10.45 -6.91 -5.62
N GLU A 123 11.40 -6.46 -6.46
CA GLU A 123 12.64 -7.18 -6.70
C GLU A 123 13.52 -7.26 -5.44
N LEU A 124 13.72 -6.13 -4.77
CA LEU A 124 14.53 -6.07 -3.55
C LEU A 124 13.90 -6.86 -2.40
N LYS A 125 12.57 -6.84 -2.28
CA LYS A 125 11.84 -7.66 -1.32
C LYS A 125 12.06 -9.15 -1.59
N ALA A 126 11.91 -9.60 -2.83
CA ALA A 126 12.14 -10.99 -3.22
C ALA A 126 13.57 -11.45 -2.91
N GLN A 127 14.58 -10.62 -3.22
CA GLN A 127 15.97 -10.90 -2.89
C GLN A 127 16.20 -11.03 -1.38
N ARG A 128 15.63 -10.12 -0.58
CA ARG A 128 15.73 -10.17 0.88
C ARG A 128 15.13 -11.47 1.43
N GLU A 129 13.93 -11.83 0.99
CA GLU A 129 13.23 -13.04 1.43
C GLU A 129 14.00 -14.31 1.06
N GLU A 130 14.60 -14.35 -0.13
CA GLU A 130 15.46 -15.46 -0.55
C GLU A 130 16.70 -15.58 0.34
N MET A 131 17.38 -14.47 0.65
CA MET A 131 18.54 -14.45 1.55
C MET A 131 18.17 -14.91 2.96
N GLU A 132 17.01 -14.48 3.48
CA GLU A 132 16.51 -14.89 4.79
C GLU A 132 16.23 -16.40 4.83
N LEU A 133 15.60 -16.95 3.79
CA LEU A 133 15.34 -18.38 3.65
C LEU A 133 16.64 -19.20 3.52
N ALA A 134 17.59 -18.73 2.73
CA ALA A 134 18.90 -19.39 2.59
C ALA A 134 19.67 -19.41 3.92
N SER A 135 19.68 -18.29 4.64
CA SER A 135 20.26 -18.18 5.97
C SER A 135 19.61 -19.14 6.97
N GLN A 136 18.27 -19.24 6.94
CA GLN A 136 17.54 -20.18 7.79
C GLN A 136 17.87 -21.64 7.47
N ARG A 137 17.89 -22.02 6.18
CA ARG A 137 18.29 -23.38 5.76
C ARG A 137 19.69 -23.74 6.27
N LYS A 138 20.66 -22.81 6.11
CA LYS A 138 22.01 -22.99 6.63
C LYS A 138 22.03 -23.17 8.16
N ARG A 139 21.28 -22.33 8.87
CA ARG A 139 21.16 -22.42 10.33
C ARG A 139 20.53 -23.75 10.79
N GLN A 140 19.47 -24.21 10.13
CA GLN A 140 18.82 -25.51 10.43
C GLN A 140 19.78 -26.67 10.17
N SER A 141 20.57 -26.62 9.09
CA SER A 141 21.59 -27.63 8.81
C SER A 141 22.65 -27.70 9.92
N ILE A 142 23.16 -26.53 10.35
CA ILE A 142 24.14 -26.46 11.46
C ILE A 142 23.51 -26.98 12.75
N LEU A 143 22.28 -26.56 13.07
CA LEU A 143 21.57 -27.01 14.27
C LEU A 143 21.40 -28.52 14.28
N ARG A 144 21.04 -29.14 13.14
CA ARG A 144 20.90 -30.60 12.99
C ARG A 144 22.25 -31.30 13.31
N MET A 145 23.34 -30.82 12.71
CA MET A 145 24.68 -31.39 12.98
C MET A 145 25.10 -31.26 14.44
N GLU A 146 24.85 -30.09 15.06
CA GLU A 146 25.18 -29.85 16.46
C GLU A 146 24.32 -30.69 17.43
N LEU A 147 23.03 -30.90 17.10
CA LEU A 147 22.15 -31.78 17.86
C LEU A 147 22.59 -33.25 17.78
N GLU A 148 22.99 -33.73 16.59
CA GLU A 148 23.51 -35.08 16.42
C GLU A 148 24.81 -35.27 17.20
N TRP A 149 25.70 -34.26 17.21
CA TRP A 149 26.90 -34.29 18.02
C TRP A 149 26.57 -34.35 19.53
N ALA A 150 25.63 -33.52 20.00
CA ALA A 150 25.22 -33.52 21.40
C ALA A 150 24.59 -34.87 21.86
N LYS A 151 23.80 -35.53 20.98
CA LYS A 151 23.17 -36.86 21.26
C LYS A 151 24.20 -38.00 21.44
N ARG A 152 25.39 -37.86 20.83
CA ARG A 152 26.48 -38.88 20.98
C ARG A 152 27.15 -38.86 22.35
N GLY A 153 26.59 -38.21 23.34
CA GLY A 153 27.02 -38.33 24.75
C GLY A 153 28.30 -37.51 25.05
N CYS A 154 28.48 -36.37 24.44
CA CYS A 154 29.62 -35.47 24.71
C CYS A 154 29.59 -34.96 26.14
N ARG A 155 30.41 -35.52 27.01
CA ARG A 155 30.62 -35.04 28.38
C ARG A 155 31.36 -33.71 28.32
N ALA A 156 30.78 -32.63 28.86
CA ALA A 156 31.39 -31.26 28.88
C ALA A 156 32.59 -31.18 29.83
N ARG A 157 33.67 -31.92 29.55
CA ARG A 157 34.88 -31.93 30.37
C ARG A 157 35.93 -30.88 29.98
N THR A 158 35.76 -30.22 28.80
CA THR A 158 36.71 -29.24 28.31
C THR A 158 36.03 -27.89 28.03
N THR A 159 36.74 -26.79 28.16
CA THR A 159 36.29 -25.41 27.87
C THR A 159 35.73 -25.30 26.45
N LYS A 160 36.35 -25.98 25.47
CA LYS A 160 35.87 -26.00 24.07
C LYS A 160 34.51 -26.67 23.91
N GLN A 161 34.24 -27.73 24.68
CA GLN A 161 32.94 -28.42 24.63
C GLN A 161 31.85 -27.57 25.29
N LYS A 162 32.16 -26.85 26.38
CA LYS A 162 31.21 -25.92 27.02
C LYS A 162 30.82 -24.79 26.06
N ALA A 163 31.78 -24.15 25.41
CA ALA A 163 31.52 -23.09 24.41
C ALA A 163 30.70 -23.60 23.21
N ARG A 164 30.85 -24.87 22.82
CA ARG A 164 30.06 -25.47 21.75
C ARG A 164 28.61 -25.72 22.17
N LEU A 165 28.38 -26.14 23.42
CA LEU A 165 27.01 -26.27 23.97
C LEU A 165 26.32 -24.90 24.08
N GLU A 166 27.02 -23.87 24.54
CA GLU A 166 26.49 -22.49 24.58
C GLU A 166 26.08 -21.99 23.18
N ARG A 167 26.86 -22.29 22.16
CA ARG A 167 26.51 -21.98 20.76
C ARG A 167 25.29 -22.76 20.29
N LEU A 168 25.15 -24.04 20.69
CA LEU A 168 23.97 -24.82 20.35
C LEU A 168 22.72 -24.24 21.00
N GLU A 169 22.77 -23.79 22.24
CA GLU A 169 21.66 -23.13 22.92
C GLU A 169 21.29 -21.80 22.22
N ALA A 170 22.26 -21.00 21.84
CA ALA A 170 22.04 -19.79 21.08
C ALA A 170 21.39 -20.07 19.70
N LEU A 171 21.82 -21.14 19.02
CA LEU A 171 21.21 -21.58 17.76
C LEU A 171 19.76 -22.05 17.95
N LYS A 172 19.42 -22.72 19.06
CA LYS A 172 18.03 -23.11 19.38
C LYS A 172 17.13 -21.91 19.68
N ALA A 173 17.65 -20.91 20.39
CA ALA A 173 16.89 -19.73 20.81
C ALA A 173 16.50 -18.79 19.65
N GLY A 174 17.18 -18.85 18.52
CA GLY A 174 16.87 -18.01 17.38
C GLY A 174 15.53 -18.40 16.73
N LYS A 175 14.67 -17.39 16.47
CA LYS A 175 13.39 -17.56 15.79
C LYS A 175 13.56 -17.79 14.30
N ALA A 176 12.73 -18.62 13.70
CA ALA A 176 12.60 -18.74 12.25
C ALA A 176 12.00 -17.43 11.68
N PRO A 177 12.41 -16.97 10.48
CA PRO A 177 11.68 -15.92 9.79
C PRO A 177 10.22 -16.37 9.60
N VAL A 178 9.30 -15.45 9.79
CA VAL A 178 7.89 -15.67 9.48
C VAL A 178 7.75 -15.41 7.98
N THR A 179 7.38 -16.43 7.23
CA THR A 179 7.06 -16.29 5.81
C THR A 179 5.58 -16.00 5.67
N ASP A 180 5.25 -15.03 4.82
CA ASP A 180 3.86 -14.81 4.42
C ASP A 180 3.35 -16.08 3.74
N GLN A 181 2.26 -16.65 4.27
CA GLN A 181 1.58 -17.74 3.60
C GLN A 181 0.89 -17.17 2.37
N THR A 182 1.44 -17.46 1.20
CA THR A 182 0.70 -17.27 -0.05
C THR A 182 -0.48 -18.23 0.01
N VAL A 183 -1.68 -17.67 0.09
CA VAL A 183 -2.90 -18.43 -0.15
C VAL A 183 -2.88 -18.75 -1.64
N GLU A 184 -2.38 -19.91 -2.02
CA GLU A 184 -2.64 -20.46 -3.33
C GLU A 184 -4.14 -20.77 -3.39
N LEU A 185 -4.88 -19.86 -4.00
CA LEU A 185 -6.24 -20.15 -4.43
C LEU A 185 -6.09 -21.15 -5.59
N ASP A 186 -6.05 -22.43 -5.26
CA ASP A 186 -6.29 -23.48 -6.25
C ASP A 186 -7.72 -23.24 -6.77
N SER A 187 -7.80 -22.48 -7.83
CA SER A 187 -9.00 -22.47 -8.65
C SER A 187 -9.05 -23.86 -9.28
N VAL A 188 -9.87 -24.72 -8.69
CA VAL A 188 -10.31 -25.93 -9.40
C VAL A 188 -10.81 -25.43 -10.75
N GLU A 189 -10.08 -25.72 -11.82
CA GLU A 189 -10.53 -25.51 -13.18
C GLU A 189 -11.77 -26.37 -13.43
N THR A 190 -12.90 -25.97 -12.87
CA THR A 190 -14.18 -26.40 -13.39
C THR A 190 -14.31 -25.70 -14.73
N ARG A 191 -14.29 -26.48 -15.83
CA ARG A 191 -14.66 -26.00 -17.15
C ARG A 191 -16.02 -25.30 -17.01
N MET A 192 -15.97 -23.98 -16.84
CA MET A 192 -17.15 -23.16 -17.03
C MET A 192 -17.58 -23.32 -18.49
N GLY A 193 -18.82 -23.69 -18.72
CA GLY A 193 -19.37 -23.81 -20.07
C GLY A 193 -19.13 -22.53 -20.86
N LYS A 194 -19.32 -22.57 -22.18
CA LYS A 194 -19.09 -21.43 -23.11
C LYS A 194 -19.82 -20.13 -22.71
N LYS A 195 -20.79 -20.19 -21.78
CA LYS A 195 -21.61 -19.06 -21.31
C LYS A 195 -21.52 -18.98 -19.80
N THR A 196 -21.01 -17.87 -19.31
CA THR A 196 -20.78 -17.61 -17.88
C THR A 196 -21.92 -16.82 -17.24
N ILE A 197 -22.44 -15.85 -17.94
CA ILE A 197 -23.56 -14.99 -17.52
C ILE A 197 -24.44 -14.72 -18.74
N GLU A 198 -25.72 -15.02 -18.64
CA GLU A 198 -26.72 -14.65 -19.62
C GLU A 198 -27.76 -13.74 -18.97
N LEU A 199 -28.02 -12.61 -19.58
CA LEU A 199 -29.04 -11.67 -19.15
C LEU A 199 -30.15 -11.69 -20.20
N HIS A 200 -31.37 -12.00 -19.78
CA HIS A 200 -32.53 -12.02 -20.66
C HIS A 200 -33.57 -10.99 -20.23
N HIS A 201 -33.89 -10.04 -21.09
CA HIS A 201 -34.94 -9.05 -20.89
C HIS A 201 -34.87 -8.31 -19.55
N VAL A 202 -33.66 -7.89 -19.15
CA VAL A 202 -33.45 -7.22 -17.86
C VAL A 202 -33.82 -5.75 -17.96
N SER A 203 -34.77 -5.30 -17.14
CA SER A 203 -35.15 -3.90 -17.01
C SER A 203 -34.96 -3.44 -15.56
N LYS A 204 -34.38 -2.24 -15.35
CA LYS A 204 -34.15 -1.65 -14.03
C LYS A 204 -34.46 -0.15 -14.04
N ARG A 205 -35.26 0.28 -13.07
CA ARG A 205 -35.57 1.70 -12.80
C ARG A 205 -35.21 2.09 -11.38
N PHE A 206 -34.81 3.34 -11.21
CA PHE A 206 -34.64 3.98 -9.90
C PHE A 206 -35.48 5.27 -9.91
N GLY A 207 -36.65 5.22 -9.24
CA GLY A 207 -37.67 6.27 -9.34
C GLY A 207 -38.12 6.45 -10.78
N GLU A 208 -38.05 7.67 -11.30
CA GLU A 208 -38.42 7.97 -12.70
C GLU A 208 -37.30 7.66 -13.71
N LYS A 209 -36.06 7.47 -13.23
CA LYS A 209 -34.90 7.22 -14.10
C LYS A 209 -34.82 5.74 -14.48
N LYS A 210 -35.05 5.43 -15.77
CA LYS A 210 -34.82 4.11 -16.35
C LYS A 210 -33.33 3.93 -16.64
N ILE A 211 -32.73 2.89 -16.08
CA ILE A 211 -31.26 2.61 -16.24
C ILE A 211 -31.06 1.54 -17.30
N LEU A 212 -31.87 0.47 -17.28
CA LEU A 212 -31.84 -0.61 -18.25
C LEU A 212 -33.27 -0.81 -18.77
N ASP A 213 -33.40 -1.07 -20.07
CA ASP A 213 -34.64 -1.33 -20.75
C ASP A 213 -34.49 -2.52 -21.67
N ASP A 214 -35.17 -3.62 -21.32
CA ASP A 214 -35.18 -4.86 -22.11
C ASP A 214 -33.79 -5.32 -22.60
N PHE A 215 -32.81 -5.20 -21.71
CA PHE A 215 -31.42 -5.51 -22.03
C PHE A 215 -31.18 -7.01 -21.98
N SER A 216 -30.58 -7.57 -23.06
CA SER A 216 -30.18 -8.96 -23.17
C SER A 216 -28.69 -9.03 -23.57
N TYR A 217 -27.93 -9.88 -22.86
CA TYR A 217 -26.50 -10.07 -23.10
C TYR A 217 -26.11 -11.53 -22.90
#